data_57ec3429649d299eea366d5f092fcfb9
#
_entry.id   57ec3429649d299eea366d5f092fcfb9
#
_cell.length_a   1.000
_cell.length_b   1.000
_cell.length_c   1.000
_cell.angle_alpha   90.00
_cell.angle_beta   90.00
_cell.angle_gamma   90.00
#
_symmetry.space_group_name_H-M   'P 1'
#
loop_
_entity.id
_entity.type
_entity.pdbx_description
1 polymer ?
#
loop_
_entity_poly.entity_id
_entity_poly.type
_entity_poly.pdbx_seq_one_letter_code
_entity_poly.pdbx_strand_id
1 'polypeptide(L)'
;MKRLPREQRPYEKCFMQGEGSLNDTELLAVILRSGTSGKNSLALAQEILKFMESSSYPGLMGLMHVSVQDLMKIHGIGQVKAVQLKCIGELSKRIAKAAARPQIVMNNPSSIAAYYMEELRHEEQELVICMMSDVKGHFLGDKILTRGTATGSLVTPREIFMEALRRHAVSLILIHNHPSGDPTPSPDDLQITARIYQAGELLGIHLLDHIVIGDQRYCSFREEGLWNTCTE
;
A
#
# COMPACT_ATOMS: atom_id res chain seq x y z
N MET A 1 -26.56 -16.87 16.83
CA MET A 1 -25.66 -16.59 17.97
C MET A 1 -26.23 -17.01 19.31
N LYS A 2 -27.52 -16.77 19.65
CA LYS A 2 -28.09 -17.20 20.94
C LYS A 2 -28.03 -18.74 21.23
N ARG A 3 -27.76 -19.57 20.22
CA ARG A 3 -27.62 -21.05 20.36
C ARG A 3 -26.21 -21.51 20.73
N LEU A 4 -25.18 -20.63 20.61
CA LEU A 4 -23.82 -20.95 21.01
C LEU A 4 -23.66 -20.73 22.53
N PRO A 5 -22.86 -21.57 23.21
CA PRO A 5 -22.43 -21.29 24.60
C PRO A 5 -21.87 -19.87 24.68
N ARG A 6 -22.06 -19.23 25.83
CA ARG A 6 -21.69 -17.82 26.01
C ARG A 6 -20.20 -17.59 25.71
N GLU A 7 -19.35 -18.51 26.13
CA GLU A 7 -17.89 -18.48 25.94
C GLU A 7 -17.43 -18.61 24.47
N GLN A 8 -18.28 -19.16 23.60
CA GLN A 8 -18.00 -19.35 22.16
C GLN A 8 -18.59 -18.23 21.30
N ARG A 9 -19.27 -17.26 21.88
CA ARG A 9 -19.76 -16.10 21.13
C ARG A 9 -18.64 -15.12 20.93
N PRO A 10 -18.38 -14.64 19.71
CA PRO A 10 -17.21 -13.82 19.41
C PRO A 10 -17.02 -12.59 20.31
N TYR A 11 -18.10 -11.91 20.68
CA TYR A 11 -18.04 -10.76 21.60
C TYR A 11 -17.60 -11.17 22.99
N GLU A 12 -18.21 -12.19 23.55
CA GLU A 12 -17.92 -12.68 24.89
C GLU A 12 -16.53 -13.31 24.95
N LYS A 13 -16.15 -14.05 23.90
CA LYS A 13 -14.81 -14.62 23.74
C LYS A 13 -13.73 -13.52 23.69
N CYS A 14 -13.96 -12.49 22.89
CA CYS A 14 -13.08 -11.32 22.81
C CYS A 14 -12.94 -10.62 24.15
N PHE A 15 -14.06 -10.41 24.84
CA PHE A 15 -14.06 -9.75 26.15
C PHE A 15 -13.31 -10.54 27.24
N MET A 16 -13.41 -11.86 27.21
CA MET A 16 -12.80 -12.74 28.23
C MET A 16 -11.35 -13.09 27.94
N GLN A 17 -10.98 -13.25 26.66
CA GLN A 17 -9.70 -13.81 26.23
C GLN A 17 -8.87 -12.87 25.35
N GLY A 18 -9.37 -11.69 25.06
CA GLY A 18 -8.73 -10.73 24.16
C GLY A 18 -9.01 -10.99 22.67
N GLU A 19 -8.73 -9.99 21.85
CA GLU A 19 -8.94 -9.98 20.40
C GLU A 19 -8.08 -11.03 19.68
N GLY A 20 -6.88 -11.28 20.16
CA GLY A 20 -5.96 -12.29 19.61
C GLY A 20 -6.45 -13.73 19.68
N SER A 21 -7.50 -13.99 20.48
CA SER A 21 -8.13 -15.32 20.55
C SER A 21 -9.11 -15.58 19.39
N LEU A 22 -9.51 -14.54 18.65
CA LEU A 22 -10.49 -14.64 17.58
C LEU A 22 -9.82 -15.04 16.27
N ASN A 23 -10.45 -15.96 15.54
CA ASN A 23 -10.09 -16.18 14.14
C ASN A 23 -10.70 -15.11 13.22
N ASP A 24 -10.31 -15.10 11.95
CA ASP A 24 -10.73 -14.08 10.96
C ASP A 24 -12.25 -13.97 10.83
N THR A 25 -12.97 -15.12 10.84
CA THR A 25 -14.43 -15.14 10.81
C THR A 25 -15.03 -14.49 12.05
N GLU A 26 -14.48 -14.78 13.21
CA GLU A 26 -14.95 -14.23 14.49
C GLU A 26 -14.66 -12.72 14.58
N LEU A 27 -13.47 -12.27 14.13
CA LEU A 27 -13.12 -10.84 14.02
C LEU A 27 -14.12 -10.09 13.14
N LEU A 28 -14.36 -10.57 11.93
CA LEU A 28 -15.34 -9.97 11.03
C LEU A 28 -16.75 -10.00 11.62
N ALA A 29 -17.16 -11.07 12.30
CA ALA A 29 -18.47 -11.18 12.92
C ALA A 29 -18.67 -10.16 14.05
N VAL A 30 -17.63 -9.84 14.83
CA VAL A 30 -17.63 -8.80 15.86
C VAL A 30 -17.82 -7.43 15.19
N ILE A 31 -17.06 -7.15 14.14
CA ILE A 31 -17.10 -5.89 13.41
C ILE A 31 -18.47 -5.64 12.76
N LEU A 32 -19.04 -6.66 12.12
CA LEU A 32 -20.35 -6.61 11.47
C LEU A 32 -21.50 -6.44 12.46
N ARG A 33 -21.32 -6.81 13.73
CA ARG A 33 -22.28 -6.76 14.84
C ARG A 33 -23.54 -7.59 14.64
N SER A 34 -24.15 -7.51 13.48
CA SER A 34 -25.42 -8.17 13.16
C SER A 34 -25.31 -8.93 11.84
N GLY A 35 -26.02 -10.04 11.75
CA GLY A 35 -26.22 -10.75 10.48
C GLY A 35 -27.30 -10.05 9.61
N THR A 36 -28.04 -10.88 8.88
CA THR A 36 -29.18 -10.49 8.05
C THR A 36 -30.36 -11.40 8.37
N SER A 37 -31.50 -11.18 7.72
CA SER A 37 -32.64 -12.09 7.85
C SER A 37 -32.25 -13.53 7.49
N GLY A 38 -32.36 -14.43 8.46
CA GLY A 38 -32.01 -15.85 8.31
C GLY A 38 -30.53 -16.23 8.53
N LYS A 39 -29.61 -15.28 8.68
CA LYS A 39 -28.18 -15.55 8.90
C LYS A 39 -27.65 -14.72 10.07
N ASN A 40 -26.84 -15.35 10.93
CA ASN A 40 -26.12 -14.62 12.00
C ASN A 40 -24.84 -13.95 11.46
N SER A 41 -24.17 -13.13 12.30
CA SER A 41 -22.97 -12.41 11.87
C SER A 41 -21.80 -13.34 11.55
N LEU A 42 -21.66 -14.51 12.19
CA LEU A 42 -20.64 -15.50 11.86
C LEU A 42 -20.84 -16.08 10.45
N ALA A 43 -22.06 -16.48 10.12
CA ALA A 43 -22.38 -17.00 8.78
C ALA A 43 -22.15 -15.94 7.71
N LEU A 44 -22.49 -14.67 8.00
CA LEU A 44 -22.24 -13.56 7.08
C LEU A 44 -20.73 -13.32 6.90
N ALA A 45 -19.94 -13.37 7.98
CA ALA A 45 -18.49 -13.24 7.94
C ALA A 45 -17.84 -14.37 7.10
N GLN A 46 -18.31 -15.60 7.25
CA GLN A 46 -17.84 -16.72 6.42
C GLN A 46 -18.12 -16.51 4.93
N GLU A 47 -19.27 -15.97 4.59
CA GLU A 47 -19.60 -15.65 3.17
C GLU A 47 -18.70 -14.56 2.60
N ILE A 48 -18.36 -13.55 3.40
CA ILE A 48 -17.42 -12.49 2.99
C ILE A 48 -16.04 -13.10 2.71
N LEU A 49 -15.51 -13.91 3.64
CA LEU A 49 -14.20 -14.56 3.44
C LEU A 49 -14.21 -15.49 2.22
N LYS A 50 -15.27 -16.30 2.07
CA LYS A 50 -15.43 -17.17 0.89
C LYS A 50 -15.49 -16.38 -0.41
N PHE A 51 -16.16 -15.23 -0.43
CA PHE A 51 -16.19 -14.34 -1.59
C PHE A 51 -14.77 -13.83 -1.92
N MET A 52 -13.98 -13.50 -0.91
CA MET A 52 -12.61 -13.04 -1.10
C MET A 52 -11.64 -14.15 -1.51
N GLU A 53 -11.85 -15.39 -1.08
CA GLU A 53 -11.04 -16.54 -1.53
C GLU A 53 -11.09 -16.77 -3.05
N SER A 54 -12.17 -16.35 -3.70
CA SER A 54 -12.31 -16.43 -5.16
C SER A 54 -11.67 -15.25 -5.90
N SER A 55 -11.12 -14.28 -5.19
CA SER A 55 -10.42 -13.12 -5.75
C SER A 55 -8.90 -13.34 -5.84
N SER A 56 -8.20 -12.44 -6.51
CA SER A 56 -6.73 -12.44 -6.57
C SER A 56 -6.07 -12.20 -5.19
N TYR A 57 -6.85 -11.78 -4.20
CA TYR A 57 -6.38 -11.45 -2.85
C TYR A 57 -7.21 -12.21 -1.80
N PRO A 58 -6.84 -13.47 -1.45
CA PRO A 58 -7.60 -14.30 -0.54
C PRO A 58 -7.58 -13.79 0.90
N GLY A 59 -8.60 -14.19 1.69
CA GLY A 59 -8.70 -13.89 3.11
C GLY A 59 -8.92 -12.39 3.40
N LEU A 60 -8.40 -11.92 4.54
CA LEU A 60 -8.58 -10.52 4.98
C LEU A 60 -7.92 -9.50 4.05
N MET A 61 -6.92 -9.90 3.27
CA MET A 61 -6.29 -9.04 2.27
C MET A 61 -7.29 -8.53 1.23
N GLY A 62 -8.30 -9.33 0.90
CA GLY A 62 -9.38 -8.93 0.00
C GLY A 62 -10.11 -7.65 0.43
N LEU A 63 -10.12 -7.30 1.73
CA LEU A 63 -10.75 -6.07 2.22
C LEU A 63 -10.08 -4.79 1.67
N MET A 64 -8.81 -4.86 1.35
CA MET A 64 -8.08 -3.72 0.77
C MET A 64 -8.47 -3.48 -0.70
N HIS A 65 -8.77 -4.56 -1.45
CA HIS A 65 -8.93 -4.55 -2.91
C HIS A 65 -10.37 -4.57 -3.39
N VAL A 66 -11.25 -5.31 -2.69
CA VAL A 66 -12.66 -5.43 -3.08
C VAL A 66 -13.35 -4.07 -3.11
N SER A 67 -14.18 -3.81 -4.12
CA SER A 67 -14.96 -2.58 -4.20
C SER A 67 -16.19 -2.61 -3.28
N VAL A 68 -16.71 -1.42 -2.92
CA VAL A 68 -17.98 -1.32 -2.18
C VAL A 68 -19.11 -2.02 -2.95
N GLN A 69 -19.13 -1.85 -4.27
CA GLN A 69 -20.14 -2.44 -5.15
C GLN A 69 -20.08 -3.98 -5.14
N ASP A 70 -18.87 -4.54 -5.13
CA ASP A 70 -18.70 -6.00 -5.09
C ASP A 70 -19.08 -6.58 -3.73
N LEU A 71 -18.71 -5.91 -2.64
CA LEU A 71 -19.18 -6.29 -1.30
C LEU A 71 -20.69 -6.28 -1.20
N MET A 72 -21.38 -5.34 -1.84
CA MET A 72 -22.83 -5.24 -1.84
C MET A 72 -23.51 -6.36 -2.64
N LYS A 73 -22.80 -7.13 -3.46
CA LYS A 73 -23.33 -8.34 -4.13
C LYS A 73 -23.55 -9.49 -3.14
N ILE A 74 -22.89 -9.45 -1.98
CA ILE A 74 -23.05 -10.45 -0.92
C ILE A 74 -24.40 -10.19 -0.21
N HIS A 75 -25.27 -11.20 -0.22
CA HIS A 75 -26.58 -11.07 0.42
C HIS A 75 -26.47 -10.74 1.93
N GLY A 76 -27.01 -9.60 2.32
CA GLY A 76 -26.96 -9.08 3.70
C GLY A 76 -25.86 -8.06 3.95
N ILE A 77 -25.07 -7.71 2.93
CA ILE A 77 -24.16 -6.59 2.93
C ILE A 77 -24.80 -5.42 2.21
N GLY A 78 -25.32 -4.46 2.96
CA GLY A 78 -25.77 -3.18 2.43
C GLY A 78 -24.63 -2.16 2.43
N GLN A 79 -24.89 -0.97 1.91
CA GLN A 79 -23.92 0.13 1.81
C GLN A 79 -23.15 0.39 3.10
N VAL A 80 -23.85 0.43 4.26
CA VAL A 80 -23.22 0.72 5.56
C VAL A 80 -22.14 -0.33 5.90
N LYS A 81 -22.46 -1.62 5.81
CA LYS A 81 -21.52 -2.69 6.11
C LYS A 81 -20.37 -2.73 5.10
N ALA A 82 -20.65 -2.51 3.82
CA ALA A 82 -19.63 -2.47 2.78
C ALA A 82 -18.62 -1.34 3.03
N VAL A 83 -19.09 -0.12 3.32
CA VAL A 83 -18.23 1.02 3.69
C VAL A 83 -17.44 0.73 4.97
N GLN A 84 -18.06 0.15 5.98
CA GLN A 84 -17.40 -0.22 7.23
C GLN A 84 -16.23 -1.18 7.00
N LEU A 85 -16.41 -2.21 6.17
CA LEU A 85 -15.35 -3.16 5.80
C LEU A 85 -14.22 -2.47 5.03
N LYS A 86 -14.53 -1.58 4.09
CA LYS A 86 -13.52 -0.78 3.38
C LYS A 86 -12.72 0.12 4.30
N CYS A 87 -13.37 0.74 5.28
CA CYS A 87 -12.69 1.57 6.28
C CYS A 87 -11.67 0.76 7.10
N ILE A 88 -11.94 -0.53 7.38
CA ILE A 88 -10.99 -1.40 8.08
C ILE A 88 -9.74 -1.63 7.23
N GLY A 89 -9.90 -1.95 5.95
CA GLY A 89 -8.76 -2.09 5.03
C GLY A 89 -7.92 -0.82 4.96
N GLU A 90 -8.56 0.34 4.86
CA GLU A 90 -7.87 1.63 4.86
C GLU A 90 -7.15 1.94 6.19
N LEU A 91 -7.78 1.64 7.33
CA LEU A 91 -7.15 1.79 8.64
C LEU A 91 -5.90 0.90 8.78
N SER A 92 -5.97 -0.34 8.31
CA SER A 92 -4.82 -1.25 8.31
C SER A 92 -3.65 -0.71 7.50
N LYS A 93 -3.91 -0.17 6.29
CA LYS A 93 -2.88 0.51 5.47
C LYS A 93 -2.26 1.70 6.22
N ARG A 94 -3.07 2.55 6.82
CA ARG A 94 -2.57 3.73 7.57
C ARG A 94 -1.77 3.37 8.81
N ILE A 95 -2.18 2.33 9.54
CA ILE A 95 -1.46 1.85 10.72
C ILE A 95 -0.10 1.29 10.31
N ALA A 96 -0.03 0.46 9.26
CA ALA A 96 1.22 -0.07 8.74
C ALA A 96 2.18 1.06 8.30
N LYS A 97 1.66 2.05 7.55
CA LYS A 97 2.44 3.23 7.13
C LYS A 97 2.94 4.05 8.31
N ALA A 98 2.11 4.29 9.31
CA ALA A 98 2.49 5.03 10.51
C ALA A 98 3.55 4.29 11.34
N ALA A 99 3.45 2.97 11.45
CA ALA A 99 4.41 2.13 12.15
C ALA A 99 5.78 2.09 11.45
N ALA A 100 5.80 2.12 10.12
CA ALA A 100 7.03 2.13 9.32
C ALA A 100 7.73 3.50 9.30
N ARG A 101 6.99 4.60 9.44
CA ARG A 101 7.53 5.97 9.32
C ARG A 101 8.72 6.29 10.23
N PRO A 102 8.75 5.90 11.53
CA PRO A 102 9.90 6.16 12.39
C PRO A 102 11.16 5.41 12.00
N GLN A 103 11.06 4.42 11.12
CA GLN A 103 12.17 3.56 10.68
C GLN A 103 12.75 3.99 9.33
N ILE A 104 12.22 5.06 8.72
CA ILE A 104 12.73 5.54 7.43
C ILE A 104 14.11 6.14 7.64
N VAL A 105 15.09 5.54 6.99
CA VAL A 105 16.45 6.06 6.88
C VAL A 105 16.71 6.32 5.40
N MET A 106 16.90 7.59 5.03
CA MET A 106 16.99 8.04 3.62
C MET A 106 18.11 7.38 2.81
N ASN A 107 19.11 6.81 3.46
CA ASN A 107 20.20 6.08 2.83
C ASN A 107 20.04 4.56 2.87
N ASN A 108 18.90 4.06 3.35
CA ASN A 108 18.60 2.63 3.46
C ASN A 108 17.39 2.26 2.58
N PRO A 109 17.61 1.70 1.37
CA PRO A 109 16.54 1.32 0.46
C PRO A 109 15.52 0.36 1.06
N SER A 110 15.97 -0.59 1.90
CA SER A 110 15.05 -1.57 2.51
C SER A 110 14.06 -0.91 3.48
N SER A 111 14.47 0.12 4.23
CA SER A 111 13.57 0.85 5.13
C SER A 111 12.54 1.69 4.35
N ILE A 112 12.94 2.23 3.20
CA ILE A 112 12.06 2.98 2.31
C ILE A 112 11.07 2.04 1.63
N ALA A 113 11.57 0.92 1.10
CA ALA A 113 10.72 -0.11 0.50
C ALA A 113 9.69 -0.65 1.50
N ALA A 114 10.08 -0.94 2.75
CA ALA A 114 9.18 -1.39 3.79
C ALA A 114 8.08 -0.36 4.11
N TYR A 115 8.40 0.94 4.08
CA TYR A 115 7.44 2.00 4.32
C TYR A 115 6.34 2.08 3.25
N TYR A 116 6.71 1.87 1.98
CA TYR A 116 5.78 1.95 0.86
C TYR A 116 5.19 0.60 0.44
N MET A 117 5.75 -0.52 0.90
CA MET A 117 5.36 -1.87 0.48
C MET A 117 3.86 -2.11 0.56
N GLU A 118 3.26 -1.91 1.73
CA GLU A 118 1.83 -2.19 1.94
C GLU A 118 0.90 -1.20 1.22
N GLU A 119 1.41 -0.04 0.85
CA GLU A 119 0.64 0.94 0.07
C GLU A 119 0.68 0.62 -1.41
N LEU A 120 1.84 0.21 -1.93
CA LEU A 120 2.10 0.14 -3.36
C LEU A 120 1.97 -1.26 -3.97
N ARG A 121 2.34 -2.34 -3.26
CA ARG A 121 2.35 -3.69 -3.84
C ARG A 121 0.99 -4.18 -4.32
N HIS A 122 -0.07 -3.56 -3.86
CA HIS A 122 -1.45 -3.92 -4.17
C HIS A 122 -2.16 -2.90 -5.08
N GLU A 123 -1.46 -1.90 -5.56
CA GLU A 123 -2.04 -0.95 -6.51
C GLU A 123 -2.11 -1.57 -7.90
N GLU A 124 -3.29 -1.52 -8.51
CA GLU A 124 -3.55 -2.05 -9.85
C GLU A 124 -2.98 -1.16 -10.96
N GLN A 125 -2.63 0.07 -10.61
CA GLN A 125 -2.02 1.04 -11.50
C GLN A 125 -0.61 1.37 -11.01
N GLU A 126 0.26 1.67 -11.95
CA GLU A 126 1.59 2.18 -11.63
C GLU A 126 1.49 3.57 -11.00
N LEU A 127 2.03 3.73 -9.82
CA LEU A 127 2.15 5.00 -9.11
C LEU A 127 3.60 5.38 -9.03
N VAL A 128 3.91 6.64 -9.34
CA VAL A 128 5.24 7.18 -9.11
C VAL A 128 5.17 8.18 -7.97
N ILE A 129 6.00 7.95 -6.97
CA ILE A 129 6.13 8.79 -5.76
C ILE A 129 7.51 9.41 -5.74
N CYS A 130 7.57 10.70 -5.42
CA CYS A 130 8.81 11.41 -5.12
C CYS A 130 8.90 11.62 -3.60
N MET A 131 9.87 11.02 -2.99
CA MET A 131 10.24 11.20 -1.59
C MET A 131 11.35 12.25 -1.52
N MET A 132 11.26 13.21 -0.60
CA MET A 132 12.15 14.38 -0.55
C MET A 132 12.79 14.53 0.82
N SER A 133 14.05 15.02 0.86
CA SER A 133 14.78 15.26 2.09
C SER A 133 15.58 16.57 2.07
N ASP A 134 15.90 17.06 3.28
CA ASP A 134 16.79 18.19 3.47
C ASP A 134 18.27 17.78 3.40
N VAL A 135 19.18 18.77 3.57
CA VAL A 135 20.63 18.58 3.58
C VAL A 135 21.13 17.63 4.67
N LYS A 136 20.35 17.42 5.73
CA LYS A 136 20.67 16.49 6.82
C LYS A 136 20.08 15.11 6.62
N GLY A 137 19.37 14.89 5.50
CA GLY A 137 18.67 13.65 5.22
C GLY A 137 17.35 13.50 5.99
N HIS A 138 16.81 14.56 6.58
CA HIS A 138 15.49 14.49 7.22
C HIS A 138 14.40 14.43 6.17
N PHE A 139 13.45 13.52 6.36
CA PHE A 139 12.30 13.36 5.51
C PHE A 139 11.40 14.61 5.55
N LEU A 140 11.28 15.32 4.44
CA LEU A 140 10.42 16.50 4.28
C LEU A 140 9.00 16.14 3.86
N GLY A 141 8.79 14.96 3.29
CA GLY A 141 7.53 14.47 2.81
C GLY A 141 7.65 13.78 1.46
N ASP A 142 6.54 13.25 1.02
CA ASP A 142 6.40 12.60 -0.27
C ASP A 142 5.28 13.23 -1.11
N LYS A 143 5.28 12.91 -2.39
CA LYS A 143 4.26 13.34 -3.35
C LYS A 143 4.03 12.26 -4.39
N ILE A 144 2.78 11.82 -4.54
CA ILE A 144 2.38 11.04 -5.72
C ILE A 144 2.41 11.98 -6.91
N LEU A 145 3.26 11.69 -7.88
CA LEU A 145 3.46 12.49 -9.09
C LEU A 145 2.47 12.08 -10.18
N THR A 146 2.32 10.79 -10.39
CA THR A 146 1.42 10.24 -11.42
C THR A 146 0.72 8.98 -10.93
N ARG A 147 -0.47 8.75 -11.49
CA ARG A 147 -1.15 7.45 -11.50
C ARG A 147 -1.22 7.02 -12.96
N GLY A 148 -0.59 5.90 -13.29
CA GLY A 148 -0.46 5.42 -14.66
C GLY A 148 -1.81 5.13 -15.31
N THR A 149 -1.84 5.34 -16.61
CA THR A 149 -2.76 4.68 -17.53
C THR A 149 -2.07 3.44 -18.09
N ALA A 150 -2.82 2.48 -18.65
CA ALA A 150 -2.32 1.23 -19.22
C ALA A 150 -1.21 1.38 -20.30
N THR A 151 -0.84 2.59 -20.67
CA THR A 151 0.14 2.95 -21.71
C THR A 151 1.40 3.65 -21.19
N GLY A 152 1.62 3.66 -19.88
CA GLY A 152 2.83 4.24 -19.27
C GLY A 152 2.58 5.56 -18.51
N SER A 153 3.28 5.74 -17.42
CA SER A 153 3.26 6.96 -16.61
C SER A 153 4.42 7.85 -17.02
N LEU A 154 4.15 8.89 -17.81
CA LEU A 154 5.17 9.87 -18.18
C LEU A 154 5.37 10.89 -17.05
N VAL A 155 6.23 10.57 -16.09
CA VAL A 155 6.75 11.55 -15.13
C VAL A 155 7.75 12.44 -15.86
N THR A 156 7.58 13.75 -15.75
CA THR A 156 8.56 14.67 -16.30
C THR A 156 9.52 15.19 -15.21
N PRO A 157 10.81 15.41 -15.51
CA PRO A 157 11.74 16.05 -14.58
C PRO A 157 11.18 17.39 -14.04
N ARG A 158 10.46 18.13 -14.87
CA ARG A 158 9.83 19.40 -14.47
C ARG A 158 8.90 19.24 -13.27
N GLU A 159 8.01 18.24 -13.28
CA GLU A 159 7.03 18.05 -12.20
C GLU A 159 7.71 17.65 -10.89
N ILE A 160 8.73 16.80 -10.98
CA ILE A 160 9.53 16.36 -9.83
C ILE A 160 10.23 17.56 -9.19
N PHE A 161 10.98 18.32 -9.99
CA PHE A 161 11.79 19.41 -9.46
C PHE A 161 10.97 20.63 -9.04
N MET A 162 9.81 20.85 -9.64
CA MET A 162 8.87 21.87 -9.11
C MET A 162 8.40 21.54 -7.69
N GLU A 163 8.11 20.29 -7.39
CA GLU A 163 7.70 19.90 -6.05
C GLU A 163 8.90 19.93 -5.08
N ALA A 164 10.06 19.45 -5.51
CA ALA A 164 11.28 19.48 -4.72
C ALA A 164 11.68 20.92 -4.31
N LEU A 165 11.63 21.85 -5.25
CA LEU A 165 11.92 23.27 -5.01
C LEU A 165 10.92 23.90 -4.03
N ARG A 166 9.62 23.59 -4.16
CA ARG A 166 8.59 24.09 -3.23
C ARG A 166 8.85 23.68 -1.79
N ARG A 167 9.45 22.51 -1.59
CA ARG A 167 9.75 21.95 -0.26
C ARG A 167 11.17 22.23 0.20
N HIS A 168 11.95 23.00 -0.57
CA HIS A 168 13.36 23.25 -0.32
C HIS A 168 14.16 21.95 -0.14
N ALA A 169 13.82 20.93 -0.91
CA ALA A 169 14.52 19.64 -0.88
C ALA A 169 15.89 19.76 -1.54
N VAL A 170 16.86 19.06 -0.97
CA VAL A 170 18.22 18.95 -1.49
C VAL A 170 18.46 17.57 -2.12
N SER A 171 17.66 16.59 -1.71
CA SER A 171 17.73 15.25 -2.26
C SER A 171 16.34 14.66 -2.44
N LEU A 172 16.24 13.73 -3.38
CA LEU A 172 15.01 13.00 -3.65
C LEU A 172 15.28 11.51 -3.91
N ILE A 173 14.26 10.71 -3.71
CA ILE A 173 14.23 9.30 -4.09
C ILE A 173 12.92 9.08 -4.84
N LEU A 174 13.02 8.40 -5.99
CA LEU A 174 11.85 7.96 -6.73
C LEU A 174 11.43 6.58 -6.25
N ILE A 175 10.15 6.38 -6.12
CA ILE A 175 9.55 5.09 -5.79
C ILE A 175 8.39 4.85 -6.76
N HIS A 176 8.34 3.68 -7.38
CA HIS A 176 7.15 3.26 -8.13
C HIS A 176 6.86 1.77 -7.93
N ASN A 177 5.65 1.37 -8.22
CA ASN A 177 5.26 -0.04 -8.17
C ASN A 177 5.07 -0.60 -9.56
N HIS A 178 5.36 -1.89 -9.70
CA HIS A 178 4.94 -2.68 -10.85
C HIS A 178 3.70 -3.51 -10.48
N PRO A 179 2.55 -3.26 -11.10
CA PRO A 179 1.33 -4.05 -10.87
C PRO A 179 1.49 -5.55 -11.19
N SER A 180 2.50 -5.93 -11.99
CA SER A 180 2.87 -7.33 -12.25
C SER A 180 3.40 -8.06 -11.01
N GLY A 181 3.83 -7.31 -9.98
CA GLY A 181 4.51 -7.85 -8.80
C GLY A 181 6.00 -8.14 -8.99
N ASP A 182 6.54 -7.99 -10.20
CA ASP A 182 7.98 -8.14 -10.47
C ASP A 182 8.67 -6.77 -10.41
N PRO A 183 9.61 -6.53 -9.46
CA PRO A 183 10.27 -5.25 -9.29
C PRO A 183 11.43 -5.03 -10.29
N THR A 184 11.61 -5.89 -11.29
CA THR A 184 12.67 -5.72 -12.29
C THR A 184 12.43 -4.43 -13.10
N PRO A 185 13.38 -3.46 -13.09
CA PRO A 185 13.22 -2.21 -13.82
C PRO A 185 13.10 -2.42 -15.34
N SER A 186 12.20 -1.68 -15.95
CA SER A 186 12.03 -1.64 -17.40
C SER A 186 13.09 -0.74 -18.07
N PRO A 187 13.29 -0.83 -19.41
CA PRO A 187 14.12 0.12 -20.13
C PRO A 187 13.67 1.58 -19.96
N ASP A 188 12.35 1.81 -19.85
CA ASP A 188 11.80 3.15 -19.65
C ASP A 188 12.15 3.69 -18.25
N ASP A 189 12.19 2.83 -17.22
CA ASP A 189 12.62 3.20 -15.87
C ASP A 189 14.10 3.61 -15.86
N LEU A 190 14.95 2.91 -16.58
CA LEU A 190 16.36 3.29 -16.73
C LEU A 190 16.49 4.66 -17.41
N GLN A 191 15.75 4.88 -18.49
CA GLN A 191 15.80 6.14 -19.25
C GLN A 191 15.30 7.33 -18.43
N ILE A 192 14.16 7.19 -17.72
CA ILE A 192 13.62 8.28 -16.91
C ILE A 192 14.53 8.58 -15.72
N THR A 193 15.11 7.55 -15.09
CA THR A 193 16.08 7.70 -14.00
C THR A 193 17.29 8.52 -14.44
N ALA A 194 17.88 8.18 -15.60
CA ALA A 194 19.01 8.92 -16.17
C ALA A 194 18.67 10.40 -16.41
N ARG A 195 17.49 10.69 -16.99
CA ARG A 195 17.04 12.07 -17.23
C ARG A 195 16.83 12.86 -15.95
N ILE A 196 16.28 12.25 -14.91
CA ILE A 196 16.04 12.89 -13.62
C ILE A 196 17.37 13.12 -12.91
N TYR A 197 18.27 12.15 -12.94
CA TYR A 197 19.62 12.30 -12.38
C TYR A 197 20.34 13.50 -13.01
N GLN A 198 20.43 13.57 -14.34
CA GLN A 198 21.09 14.67 -15.05
C GLN A 198 20.45 16.04 -14.74
N ALA A 199 19.13 16.11 -14.70
CA ALA A 199 18.42 17.33 -14.36
C ALA A 199 18.66 17.74 -12.89
N GLY A 200 18.77 16.77 -11.98
CA GLY A 200 19.06 16.98 -10.57
C GLY A 200 20.45 17.58 -10.34
N GLU A 201 21.46 17.05 -11.04
CA GLU A 201 22.81 17.59 -10.95
C GLU A 201 22.88 19.06 -11.40
N LEU A 202 22.14 19.44 -12.44
CA LEU A 202 22.06 20.83 -12.89
C LEU A 202 21.37 21.77 -11.90
N LEU A 203 20.42 21.24 -11.13
CA LEU A 203 19.62 22.01 -10.16
C LEU A 203 20.20 21.98 -8.73
N GLY A 204 21.22 21.16 -8.47
CA GLY A 204 21.72 20.92 -7.12
C GLY A 204 20.75 20.16 -6.21
N ILE A 205 19.86 19.34 -6.82
CA ILE A 205 18.90 18.48 -6.10
C ILE A 205 19.19 17.03 -6.50
N HIS A 206 19.84 16.28 -5.63
CA HIS A 206 20.39 14.98 -5.97
C HIS A 206 19.34 13.86 -5.94
N LEU A 207 19.27 13.07 -6.99
CA LEU A 207 18.54 11.80 -6.97
C LEU A 207 19.41 10.76 -6.24
N LEU A 208 18.99 10.32 -5.05
CA LEU A 208 19.74 9.37 -4.22
C LEU A 208 19.50 7.91 -4.60
N ASP A 209 18.28 7.58 -5.04
CA ASP A 209 17.91 6.24 -5.47
C ASP A 209 16.63 6.26 -6.31
N HIS A 210 16.38 5.15 -7.01
CA HIS A 210 15.11 4.83 -7.61
C HIS A 210 14.73 3.40 -7.17
N ILE A 211 13.58 3.25 -6.51
CA ILE A 211 13.13 2.00 -5.89
C ILE A 211 11.87 1.52 -6.58
N VAL A 212 11.92 0.34 -7.14
CA VAL A 212 10.77 -0.34 -7.74
C VAL A 212 10.19 -1.32 -6.74
N ILE A 213 8.89 -1.21 -6.47
CA ILE A 213 8.15 -2.07 -5.54
C ILE A 213 7.40 -3.13 -6.33
N GLY A 214 7.68 -4.39 -6.02
CA GLY A 214 6.91 -5.55 -6.48
C GLY A 214 6.08 -6.17 -5.36
N ASP A 215 5.66 -7.44 -5.52
CA ASP A 215 4.97 -8.16 -4.46
C ASP A 215 5.96 -8.72 -3.44
N GLN A 216 5.98 -8.13 -2.24
CA GLN A 216 6.89 -8.43 -1.12
C GLN A 216 8.39 -8.38 -1.49
N ARG A 217 8.73 -7.73 -2.58
CA ARG A 217 10.10 -7.55 -3.10
C ARG A 217 10.27 -6.14 -3.59
N TYR A 218 11.50 -5.67 -3.64
CA TYR A 218 11.85 -4.40 -4.25
C TYR A 218 13.16 -4.52 -5.03
N CYS A 219 13.40 -3.58 -5.90
CA CYS A 219 14.67 -3.36 -6.58
C CYS A 219 15.11 -1.91 -6.32
N SER A 220 16.31 -1.72 -5.80
CA SER A 220 16.97 -0.42 -5.69
C SER A 220 17.99 -0.28 -6.79
N PHE A 221 17.92 0.76 -7.58
CA PHE A 221 18.90 1.04 -8.64
C PHE A 221 20.31 1.16 -8.07
N ARG A 222 20.42 1.71 -6.86
CA ARG A 222 21.71 1.86 -6.18
C ARG A 222 22.27 0.53 -5.70
N GLU A 223 21.45 -0.33 -5.05
CA GLU A 223 21.90 -1.64 -4.54
C GLU A 223 22.27 -2.60 -5.66
N GLU A 224 21.52 -2.59 -6.76
CA GLU A 224 21.75 -3.45 -7.92
C GLU A 224 22.84 -2.92 -8.87
N GLY A 225 23.44 -1.77 -8.56
CA GLY A 225 24.49 -1.18 -9.40
C GLY A 225 24.01 -0.64 -10.76
N LEU A 226 22.69 -0.52 -10.95
CA LEU A 226 22.07 0.03 -12.16
C LEU A 226 22.32 1.54 -12.31
N TRP A 227 22.80 2.17 -11.25
CA TRP A 227 23.13 3.59 -11.20
C TRP A 227 24.17 3.99 -12.26
N ASN A 228 25.17 3.13 -12.50
CA ASN A 228 26.24 3.40 -13.46
C ASN A 228 25.73 3.48 -14.91
N THR A 229 24.68 2.71 -15.23
CA THR A 229 24.04 2.77 -16.56
C THR A 229 23.21 4.01 -16.79
N CYS A 230 22.87 4.74 -15.73
CA CYS A 230 22.11 5.98 -15.80
C CYS A 230 22.99 7.23 -15.84
N THR A 231 24.27 7.12 -15.52
CA THR A 231 25.21 8.26 -15.37
C THR A 231 26.21 8.37 -16.54
N GLU A 232 26.34 7.36 -17.40
CA GLU A 232 27.09 7.39 -18.66
C GLU A 232 26.21 7.98 -19.78
#